data_51752541b907cffea16642c7be641257
#
_entry.id   51752541b907cffea16642c7be641257
#
_cell.length_a   1.000
_cell.length_b   1.000
_cell.length_c   1.000
_cell.angle_alpha   90.00
_cell.angle_beta   90.00
_cell.angle_gamma   90.00
#
_symmetry.space_group_name_H-M   'P 1'
#
loop_
_entity.id
_entity.type
_entity.pdbx_description
1 polymer ?
#
loop_
_entity_poly.entity_id
_entity_poly.type
_entity_poly.pdbx_seq_one_letter_code
_entity_poly.pdbx_strand_id
1 'polypeptide(L)'
;MFQKFYPSEDIRXXXXYDIDFERYYQEGYRGVIFDVDNTLVPHNAPADERAKKLFKRLDAIGMQYCFTSNNKEPRVKAFCEAVGGKHYVYKANKPSVKGYETAMKLMGTNKKNTFFVGDQLFTDVYGANRTGLHSILVTPMNPKEEIQIVLKRYXXXXXXXXXXXXXTVRKNINYISFQNKKHESDKINTDSCFNFNSYIFLFLSGS
;
A
#
# COMPACT_ATOMS: atom_id res chain seq x y z
N MET A 1 2.39 17.06 1.82
CA MET A 1 2.59 15.62 1.60
C MET A 1 2.18 14.77 2.81
N PHE A 2 2.58 15.14 4.02
CA PHE A 2 2.31 14.37 5.25
C PHE A 2 0.85 14.36 5.71
N GLN A 3 0.05 15.33 5.30
CA GLN A 3 -1.36 15.49 5.73
C GLN A 3 -2.22 14.23 5.48
N LYS A 4 -1.90 13.46 4.44
CA LYS A 4 -2.64 12.23 4.11
C LYS A 4 -2.42 11.06 5.09
N PHE A 5 -1.48 11.17 6.01
CA PHE A 5 -1.27 10.19 7.07
C PHE A 5 -2.12 10.47 8.32
N TYR A 6 -2.74 11.64 8.41
CA TYR A 6 -3.59 11.97 9.56
C TYR A 6 -5.03 11.52 9.27
N PRO A 7 -5.65 10.78 10.18
CA PRO A 7 -7.06 10.41 10.02
C PRO A 7 -7.96 11.65 10.11
N SER A 8 -9.11 11.57 9.50
CA SER A 8 -10.14 12.63 9.67
C SER A 8 -10.65 12.63 11.10
N GLU A 9 -10.84 11.44 11.68
CA GLU A 9 -11.13 11.26 13.10
C GLU A 9 -10.26 10.15 13.69
N ASP A 10 -9.75 10.40 14.90
CA ASP A 10 -8.93 9.45 15.67
C ASP A 10 -9.73 9.03 16.92
N ILE A 11 -10.31 7.82 16.90
CA ILE A 11 -11.16 7.29 17.97
C ILE A 11 -10.41 6.12 18.62
N ARG A 12 -9.31 6.48 19.26
CA ARG A 12 -8.50 5.51 19.97
C ARG A 12 -8.98 5.15 21.38
N UNK A 13 -10.01 5.24 21.64
CA UNK A 13 -10.59 4.84 22.88
C UNK A 13 -11.81 4.07 22.71
N UNK A 14 -12.11 4.07 21.54
CA UNK A 14 -13.27 3.36 21.28
C UNK A 14 -12.93 2.18 20.39
N UNK A 15 -13.64 1.37 20.46
CA UNK A 15 -13.63 0.24 19.57
C UNK A 15 -14.40 0.63 18.34
N UNK A 16 -14.39 0.00 17.39
CA UNK A 16 -15.15 0.12 16.24
C UNK A 16 -16.58 0.23 16.55
N TYR A 17 -16.88 -0.50 17.65
CA TYR A 17 -18.30 -0.74 18.04
C TYR A 17 -18.96 0.49 18.67
N ASP A 18 -18.18 1.44 19.15
CA ASP A 18 -18.68 2.67 19.81
C ASP A 18 -18.92 3.83 18.83
N ILE A 19 -18.66 3.63 17.55
CA ILE A 19 -18.89 4.65 16.52
C ILE A 19 -20.41 4.91 16.40
N ASP A 20 -20.77 6.20 16.38
CA ASP A 20 -22.16 6.63 16.19
C ASP A 20 -22.50 6.69 14.69
N PHE A 21 -22.84 5.54 14.15
CA PHE A 21 -23.18 5.38 12.71
C PHE A 21 -24.47 6.12 12.36
N GLU A 22 -25.39 6.28 13.30
CA GLU A 22 -26.62 7.06 13.13
C GLU A 22 -26.30 8.53 12.87
N ARG A 23 -25.34 9.09 13.62
CA ARG A 23 -24.85 10.47 13.40
C ARG A 23 -24.31 10.62 11.97
N TYR A 24 -23.42 9.70 11.53
CA TYR A 24 -22.87 9.77 10.16
C TYR A 24 -23.98 9.66 9.11
N TYR A 25 -24.98 8.83 9.35
CA TYR A 25 -26.12 8.68 8.43
C TYR A 25 -26.91 10.03 8.34
N GLN A 26 -27.14 10.68 9.48
CA GLN A 26 -27.81 11.99 9.55
C GLN A 26 -26.97 13.08 8.85
N GLU A 27 -25.65 13.01 8.93
CA GLU A 27 -24.71 13.92 8.24
C GLU A 27 -24.63 13.66 6.72
N GLY A 28 -25.32 12.65 6.21
CA GLY A 28 -25.41 12.38 4.77
C GLY A 28 -24.54 11.24 4.27
N TYR A 29 -23.80 10.58 5.13
CA TYR A 29 -23.07 9.37 4.74
C TYR A 29 -24.04 8.23 4.45
N ARG A 30 -23.72 7.44 3.45
CA ARG A 30 -24.57 6.31 3.01
C ARG A 30 -23.77 5.01 2.91
N GLY A 31 -22.44 5.09 2.94
CA GLY A 31 -21.58 3.91 2.88
C GLY A 31 -20.43 3.98 3.85
N VAL A 32 -20.05 2.82 4.38
CA VAL A 32 -18.86 2.67 5.20
C VAL A 32 -18.02 1.51 4.69
N ILE A 33 -16.73 1.74 4.56
CA ILE A 33 -15.75 0.72 4.19
C ILE A 33 -14.98 0.33 5.45
N PHE A 34 -14.94 -0.96 5.75
CA PHE A 34 -14.24 -1.49 6.92
C PHE A 34 -13.00 -2.28 6.52
N ASP A 35 -11.91 -2.09 7.23
CA ASP A 35 -10.94 -3.15 7.39
C ASP A 35 -11.51 -4.25 8.30
N VAL A 36 -11.00 -5.48 8.20
CA VAL A 36 -11.52 -6.63 8.96
C VAL A 36 -10.57 -7.00 10.12
N ASP A 37 -9.37 -7.40 9.76
CA ASP A 37 -8.43 -8.02 10.71
C ASP A 37 -7.80 -6.96 11.61
N ASN A 38 -7.97 -7.13 12.90
CA ASN A 38 -7.55 -6.23 13.97
C ASN A 38 -8.42 -4.95 14.09
N THR A 39 -9.31 -4.71 13.15
CA THR A 39 -10.32 -3.61 13.21
C THR A 39 -11.63 -4.11 13.83
N LEU A 40 -12.27 -5.08 13.19
CA LEU A 40 -13.57 -5.63 13.61
C LEU A 40 -13.41 -6.84 14.53
N VAL A 41 -12.41 -7.67 14.28
CA VAL A 41 -12.10 -8.87 15.07
C VAL A 41 -10.58 -9.04 15.16
N PRO A 42 -10.06 -9.78 16.14
CA PRO A 42 -8.64 -10.11 16.15
C PRO A 42 -8.19 -10.77 14.84
N HIS A 43 -6.90 -10.71 14.54
CA HIS A 43 -6.35 -11.20 13.28
C HIS A 43 -6.76 -12.66 13.02
N ASN A 44 -7.34 -12.93 11.87
CA ASN A 44 -7.85 -14.23 11.43
C ASN A 44 -9.00 -14.80 12.29
N ALA A 45 -9.52 -14.08 13.29
CA ALA A 45 -10.65 -14.56 14.08
C ALA A 45 -11.96 -14.53 13.27
N PRO A 46 -12.89 -15.46 13.50
CA PRO A 46 -14.21 -15.40 12.85
C PRO A 46 -15.03 -14.21 13.37
N ALA A 47 -16.13 -13.93 12.70
CA ALA A 47 -17.06 -12.88 13.12
C ALA A 47 -17.67 -13.26 14.49
N ASP A 48 -17.57 -12.37 15.45
CA ASP A 48 -18.14 -12.54 16.78
C ASP A 48 -19.57 -11.92 16.87
N GLU A 49 -20.22 -12.07 18.00
CA GLU A 49 -21.57 -11.54 18.20
C GLU A 49 -21.62 -10.00 18.17
N ARG A 50 -20.52 -9.34 18.58
CA ARG A 50 -20.44 -7.87 18.50
C ARG A 50 -20.46 -7.42 17.04
N ALA A 51 -19.66 -8.08 16.19
CA ALA A 51 -19.65 -7.81 14.74
C ALA A 51 -21.04 -8.03 14.14
N LYS A 52 -21.68 -9.16 14.44
CA LYS A 52 -23.03 -9.45 13.92
C LYS A 52 -24.06 -8.39 14.35
N LYS A 53 -24.01 -7.94 15.61
CA LYS A 53 -24.90 -6.88 16.12
C LYS A 53 -24.66 -5.56 15.39
N LEU A 54 -23.40 -5.19 15.17
CA LEU A 54 -23.03 -3.97 14.46
C LEU A 54 -23.64 -3.97 13.06
N PHE A 55 -23.46 -5.05 12.29
CA PHE A 55 -23.95 -5.08 10.91
C PHE A 55 -25.48 -5.14 10.83
N LYS A 56 -26.17 -5.76 11.77
CA LYS A 56 -27.64 -5.65 11.90
C LYS A 56 -28.07 -4.20 12.18
N ARG A 57 -27.32 -3.47 13.02
CA ARG A 57 -27.58 -2.04 13.29
C ARG A 57 -27.39 -1.21 12.02
N LEU A 58 -26.32 -1.46 11.25
CA LEU A 58 -26.07 -0.76 9.99
C LEU A 58 -27.18 -1.02 8.96
N ASP A 59 -27.64 -2.27 8.86
CA ASP A 59 -28.78 -2.64 8.00
C ASP A 59 -30.05 -1.90 8.43
N ALA A 60 -30.31 -1.80 9.74
CA ALA A 60 -31.52 -1.13 10.27
C ALA A 60 -31.54 0.37 9.96
N ILE A 61 -30.38 1.05 9.95
CA ILE A 61 -30.31 2.48 9.59
C ILE A 61 -30.19 2.71 8.07
N GLY A 62 -30.03 1.65 7.29
CA GLY A 62 -29.90 1.74 5.82
C GLY A 62 -28.50 2.10 5.34
N MET A 63 -27.48 1.97 6.18
CA MET A 63 -26.08 2.25 5.82
C MET A 63 -25.52 1.08 5.03
N GLN A 64 -25.04 1.34 3.80
CA GLN A 64 -24.35 0.33 3.00
C GLN A 64 -22.95 0.09 3.59
N TYR A 65 -22.44 -1.12 3.49
CA TYR A 65 -21.07 -1.41 3.97
C TYR A 65 -20.36 -2.41 3.06
N CYS A 66 -19.02 -2.28 3.05
CA CYS A 66 -18.14 -3.15 2.27
C CYS A 66 -16.87 -3.43 3.07
N PHE A 67 -16.43 -4.68 3.04
CA PHE A 67 -15.18 -5.09 3.69
C PHE A 67 -14.02 -4.98 2.71
N THR A 68 -12.91 -4.34 3.11
CA THR A 68 -11.70 -4.31 2.29
C THR A 68 -10.53 -4.86 3.09
N SER A 69 -9.88 -5.88 2.55
CA SER A 69 -8.75 -6.52 3.24
C SER A 69 -7.64 -6.86 2.25
N ASN A 70 -6.40 -6.82 2.71
CA ASN A 70 -5.24 -7.32 1.96
C ASN A 70 -5.16 -8.85 2.01
N ASN A 71 -6.04 -9.48 2.77
CA ASN A 71 -6.07 -10.93 2.96
C ASN A 71 -6.67 -11.65 1.73
N LYS A 72 -6.60 -12.98 1.74
CA LYS A 72 -7.12 -13.85 0.65
C LYS A 72 -8.65 -13.91 0.69
N GLU A 73 -9.25 -14.20 -0.46
CA GLU A 73 -10.71 -14.24 -0.64
C GLU A 73 -11.43 -15.12 0.37
N PRO A 74 -11.02 -16.39 0.63
CA PRO A 74 -11.79 -17.23 1.57
C PRO A 74 -11.96 -16.60 2.95
N ARG A 75 -10.93 -15.88 3.44
CA ARG A 75 -10.99 -15.19 4.74
C ARG A 75 -12.02 -14.06 4.75
N VAL A 76 -11.95 -13.19 3.72
CA VAL A 76 -12.80 -11.98 3.66
C VAL A 76 -14.25 -12.38 3.37
N LYS A 77 -14.44 -13.34 2.48
CA LYS A 77 -15.75 -13.89 2.13
C LYS A 77 -16.43 -14.52 3.34
N ALA A 78 -15.73 -15.39 4.06
CA ALA A 78 -16.27 -16.07 5.25
C ALA A 78 -16.73 -15.07 6.32
N PHE A 79 -15.94 -13.99 6.54
CA PHE A 79 -16.33 -12.93 7.47
C PHE A 79 -17.59 -12.20 6.98
N CYS A 80 -17.59 -11.80 5.71
CA CYS A 80 -18.71 -11.09 5.09
C CYS A 80 -20.02 -11.89 5.23
N GLU A 81 -19.99 -13.16 4.86
CA GLU A 81 -21.15 -14.05 4.96
C GLU A 81 -21.61 -14.23 6.42
N ALA A 82 -20.69 -14.37 7.35
CA ALA A 82 -20.99 -14.59 8.77
C ALA A 82 -21.74 -13.43 9.43
N VAL A 83 -21.56 -12.20 8.89
CA VAL A 83 -22.27 -11.00 9.40
C VAL A 83 -23.48 -10.61 8.52
N GLY A 84 -23.78 -11.41 7.51
CA GLY A 84 -24.88 -11.11 6.56
C GLY A 84 -24.53 -10.05 5.53
N GLY A 85 -23.26 -9.77 5.33
CA GLY A 85 -22.80 -8.75 4.38
C GLY A 85 -22.92 -9.17 2.91
N LYS A 86 -23.00 -8.20 2.03
CA LYS A 86 -23.15 -8.41 0.57
C LYS A 86 -21.88 -8.09 -0.22
N HIS A 87 -21.03 -7.19 0.29
CA HIS A 87 -19.94 -6.61 -0.49
C HIS A 87 -18.60 -6.77 0.23
N TYR A 88 -17.59 -7.25 -0.52
CA TYR A 88 -16.22 -7.35 -0.02
C TYR A 88 -15.21 -7.18 -1.15
N VAL A 89 -14.02 -6.72 -0.80
CA VAL A 89 -12.86 -6.62 -1.69
C VAL A 89 -11.66 -7.30 -1.00
N TYR A 90 -11.27 -8.43 -1.53
CA TYR A 90 -10.07 -9.16 -1.07
C TYR A 90 -8.86 -8.73 -1.88
N LYS A 91 -7.66 -8.98 -1.37
CA LYS A 91 -6.39 -8.54 -2.00
C LYS A 91 -6.48 -7.09 -2.47
N ALA A 92 -7.06 -6.24 -1.62
CA ALA A 92 -7.33 -4.84 -1.94
C ALA A 92 -6.05 -4.03 -2.22
N ASN A 93 -4.89 -4.60 -1.86
CA ASN A 93 -3.57 -3.97 -2.03
C ASN A 93 -3.51 -2.58 -1.38
N LYS A 94 -4.19 -2.41 -0.23
CA LYS A 94 -4.10 -1.17 0.54
C LYS A 94 -2.63 -0.82 0.82
N PRO A 95 -2.18 0.42 0.59
CA PRO A 95 -2.95 1.66 0.41
C PRO A 95 -3.28 2.03 -1.05
N SER A 96 -3.41 1.08 -1.98
CA SER A 96 -3.88 1.39 -3.34
C SER A 96 -5.33 1.90 -3.31
N VAL A 97 -5.62 2.94 -4.10
CA VAL A 97 -6.96 3.55 -4.17
C VAL A 97 -7.99 2.63 -4.81
N LYS A 98 -7.56 1.68 -5.63
CA LYS A 98 -8.45 0.77 -6.40
C LYS A 98 -9.40 -0.02 -5.51
N GLY A 99 -8.92 -0.52 -4.35
CA GLY A 99 -9.75 -1.28 -3.42
C GLY A 99 -10.91 -0.45 -2.88
N TYR A 100 -10.65 0.80 -2.52
CA TYR A 100 -11.67 1.74 -2.01
C TYR A 100 -12.67 2.13 -3.10
N GLU A 101 -12.19 2.39 -4.30
CA GLU A 101 -13.07 2.71 -5.45
C GLU A 101 -13.98 1.54 -5.81
N THR A 102 -13.45 0.32 -5.79
CA THR A 102 -14.23 -0.91 -6.01
C THR A 102 -15.31 -1.05 -4.93
N ALA A 103 -14.96 -0.82 -3.67
CA ALA A 103 -15.91 -0.90 -2.55
C ALA A 103 -17.06 0.10 -2.71
N MET A 104 -16.75 1.36 -3.04
CA MET A 104 -17.77 2.38 -3.30
C MET A 104 -18.69 1.98 -4.45
N LYS A 105 -18.12 1.46 -5.55
CA LYS A 105 -18.89 0.99 -6.70
C LYS A 105 -19.85 -0.14 -6.33
N LEU A 106 -19.38 -1.11 -5.54
CA LEU A 106 -20.22 -2.24 -5.07
C LEU A 106 -21.38 -1.75 -4.21
N MET A 107 -21.16 -0.75 -3.37
CA MET A 107 -22.19 -0.16 -2.49
C MET A 107 -23.10 0.85 -3.21
N GLY A 108 -22.77 1.28 -4.43
CA GLY A 108 -23.51 2.34 -5.12
C GLY A 108 -23.31 3.71 -4.47
N THR A 109 -22.15 3.94 -3.85
CA THR A 109 -21.82 5.18 -3.12
C THR A 109 -20.65 5.91 -3.78
N ASN A 110 -20.26 7.05 -3.22
CA ASN A 110 -19.18 7.88 -3.77
C ASN A 110 -18.35 8.52 -2.64
N LYS A 111 -17.31 9.25 -3.01
CA LYS A 111 -16.36 9.87 -2.05
C LYS A 111 -17.01 10.84 -1.06
N LYS A 112 -18.12 11.48 -1.45
CA LYS A 112 -18.78 12.50 -0.60
C LYS A 112 -19.66 11.87 0.48
N ASN A 113 -20.13 10.63 0.22
CA ASN A 113 -21.08 9.96 1.13
C ASN A 113 -20.54 8.60 1.64
N THR A 114 -19.24 8.38 1.56
CA THR A 114 -18.59 7.17 2.07
C THR A 114 -17.45 7.55 2.99
N PHE A 115 -17.31 6.81 4.09
CA PHE A 115 -16.15 6.93 4.97
C PHE A 115 -15.49 5.57 5.17
N PHE A 116 -14.29 5.58 5.73
CA PHE A 116 -13.48 4.38 5.95
C PHE A 116 -13.16 4.22 7.44
N VAL A 117 -13.21 3.00 7.94
CA VAL A 117 -12.83 2.65 9.32
C VAL A 117 -11.74 1.56 9.27
N GLY A 118 -10.62 1.79 9.96
CA GLY A 118 -9.53 0.83 10.07
C GLY A 118 -8.56 1.15 11.19
N ASP A 119 -7.63 0.22 11.46
CA ASP A 119 -6.69 0.34 12.58
C ASP A 119 -5.27 0.77 12.17
N GLN A 120 -4.94 0.77 10.88
CA GLN A 120 -3.56 0.98 10.42
C GLN A 120 -3.38 2.32 9.69
N LEU A 121 -2.46 3.17 10.19
CA LEU A 121 -2.16 4.47 9.58
C LEU A 121 -1.68 4.34 8.12
N PHE A 122 -0.80 3.38 7.83
CA PHE A 122 -0.13 3.30 6.52
C PHE A 122 -0.96 2.64 5.44
N THR A 123 -1.71 1.61 5.79
CA THR A 123 -2.53 0.90 4.79
C THR A 123 -3.93 1.48 4.69
N ASP A 124 -4.54 1.78 5.82
CA ASP A 124 -5.96 2.14 5.92
C ASP A 124 -6.17 3.65 5.77
N VAL A 125 -5.69 4.42 6.75
CA VAL A 125 -5.89 5.88 6.77
C VAL A 125 -5.25 6.53 5.52
N TYR A 126 -3.99 6.21 5.25
CA TYR A 126 -3.30 6.78 4.10
C TYR A 126 -3.99 6.41 2.78
N GLY A 127 -4.43 5.16 2.63
CA GLY A 127 -5.16 4.70 1.44
C GLY A 127 -6.51 5.41 1.27
N ALA A 128 -7.29 5.51 2.35
CA ALA A 128 -8.58 6.21 2.38
C ALA A 128 -8.40 7.69 2.02
N ASN A 129 -7.44 8.36 2.66
CA ASN A 129 -7.14 9.78 2.42
C ASN A 129 -6.63 10.04 1.00
N ARG A 130 -5.86 9.10 0.41
CA ARG A 130 -5.47 9.18 -1.00
C ARG A 130 -6.67 9.10 -1.93
N THR A 131 -7.68 8.33 -1.55
CA THR A 131 -8.93 8.18 -2.30
C THR A 131 -9.84 9.41 -2.13
N GLY A 132 -9.61 10.22 -1.10
CA GLY A 132 -10.43 11.39 -0.76
C GLY A 132 -11.63 11.02 0.12
N LEU A 133 -11.51 9.94 0.88
CA LEU A 133 -12.53 9.50 1.84
C LEU A 133 -12.26 10.11 3.21
N HIS A 134 -13.32 10.41 3.95
CA HIS A 134 -13.25 10.61 5.39
C HIS A 134 -12.74 9.32 6.04
N SER A 135 -11.74 9.41 6.90
CA SER A 135 -11.11 8.22 7.50
C SER A 135 -11.17 8.27 9.02
N ILE A 136 -11.57 7.16 9.61
CA ILE A 136 -11.63 6.99 11.07
C ILE A 136 -10.59 5.94 11.47
N LEU A 137 -9.66 6.35 12.33
CA LEU A 137 -8.67 5.45 12.90
C LEU A 137 -9.19 4.93 14.24
N VAL A 138 -9.24 3.61 14.39
CA VAL A 138 -9.68 2.96 15.63
C VAL A 138 -8.50 2.22 16.29
N THR A 139 -8.65 1.91 17.58
CA THR A 139 -7.66 1.10 18.30
C THR A 139 -7.64 -0.33 17.75
N PRO A 140 -6.47 -0.86 17.40
CA PRO A 140 -6.38 -2.25 16.98
C PRO A 140 -6.83 -3.20 18.11
N MET A 141 -7.55 -4.27 17.74
CA MET A 141 -8.05 -5.29 18.68
C MET A 141 -6.90 -6.00 19.42
N ASN A 142 -5.75 -6.16 18.77
CA ASN A 142 -4.55 -6.73 19.37
C ASN A 142 -3.33 -5.87 19.05
N PRO A 143 -2.98 -4.91 19.92
CA PRO A 143 -1.86 -4.00 19.66
C PRO A 143 -0.48 -4.67 19.52
N LYS A 144 -0.27 -5.82 20.18
CA LYS A 144 1.01 -6.54 20.14
C LYS A 144 1.30 -7.12 18.75
N GLU A 145 0.29 -7.57 18.05
CA GLU A 145 0.45 -8.07 16.67
C GLU A 145 0.79 -6.95 15.69
N GLU A 146 0.23 -5.78 15.90
CA GLU A 146 0.51 -4.62 15.04
C GLU A 146 2.00 -4.25 15.05
N ILE A 147 2.63 -4.22 16.22
CA ILE A 147 4.06 -3.91 16.37
C ILE A 147 4.90 -4.93 15.58
N GLN A 148 4.59 -6.21 15.67
CA GLN A 148 5.31 -7.27 14.94
C GLN A 148 5.12 -7.14 13.41
N ILE A 149 3.91 -6.82 12.97
CA ILE A 149 3.60 -6.65 11.54
C ILE A 149 4.32 -5.40 11.00
N VAL A 150 4.28 -4.30 11.73
CA VAL A 150 4.98 -3.06 11.38
C VAL A 150 6.51 -3.31 11.32
N LEU A 151 7.08 -3.98 12.32
CA LEU A 151 8.50 -4.33 12.35
C LEU A 151 8.88 -5.24 11.17
N LYS A 152 8.08 -6.24 10.85
CA LYS A 152 8.29 -7.14 9.71
C LYS A 152 8.23 -6.38 8.38
N ARG A 153 7.34 -5.43 8.25
CA ARG A 153 7.22 -4.58 7.05
C ARG A 153 8.40 -3.61 6.92
N TYR A 154 8.85 -3.08 8.03
CA TYR A 154 10.07 -2.25 8.06
C TYR A 154 11.30 -3.04 7.61
N UNK A 155 11.38 -3.98 8.08
CA UNK A 155 12.46 -4.86 7.81
C UNK A 155 12.45 -5.30 6.38
N UNK A 156 11.37 -5.45 5.88
CA UNK A 156 11.24 -5.78 4.49
C UNK A 156 11.47 -4.57 3.62
N UNK A 157 11.12 -3.59 4.07
CA UNK A 157 11.37 -2.39 3.35
C UNK A 157 12.81 -1.93 3.42
N UNK A 158 13.35 -2.21 4.25
CA UNK A 158 14.75 -1.91 4.44
C UNK A 158 15.63 -2.85 3.64
N UNK A 159 15.14 -3.91 3.58
CA UNK A 159 15.78 -4.90 2.76
C UNK A 159 15.58 -4.64 1.29
N UNK A 160 14.52 -4.24 1.06
CA UNK A 160 14.25 -3.83 -0.29
C UNK A 160 15.00 -2.58 -0.66
N UNK A 161 15.10 -1.84 0.07
CA UNK A 161 15.85 -0.64 -0.16
C UNK A 161 17.33 -0.90 -0.23
N UNK A 162 17.67 -1.69 0.40
CA UNK A 162 19.03 -2.08 0.40
C UNK A 162 19.38 -2.89 -0.84
N UNK A 163 18.47 -3.54 -1.14
CA UNK A 163 18.63 -4.28 -2.37
C UNK A 163 18.55 -3.41 -3.61
N UNK A 164 17.81 -2.53 -3.48
CA UNK A 164 17.78 -1.56 -4.54
C UNK A 164 19.01 -0.70 -4.59
N UNK A 165 19.44 -0.47 -3.67
CA UNK A 165 20.68 0.28 -3.59
C UNK A 165 21.85 -0.54 -4.09
N UNK A 166 21.77 -1.60 -3.87
CA UNK A 166 22.78 -2.50 -4.32
C UNK A 166 22.70 -2.75 -5.79
N UNK A 167 21.62 -2.71 -6.16
CA UNK A 167 21.42 -2.81 -7.56
C UNK A 167 21.91 -1.60 -8.35
N THR A 168 21.73 -0.45 -7.84
CA THR A 168 22.20 0.78 -8.48
C THR A 168 23.72 0.92 -8.48
N VAL A 169 24.32 0.65 -7.36
CA VAL A 169 25.80 0.68 -7.24
C VAL A 169 26.44 -0.29 -8.24
N ARG A 170 25.90 -1.48 -8.35
CA ARG A 170 26.43 -2.50 -9.28
C ARG A 170 26.31 -2.03 -10.75
N LYS A 171 25.20 -1.42 -11.12
CA LYS A 171 25.03 -0.83 -12.47
C LYS A 171 26.05 0.28 -12.72
N ASN A 172 26.30 1.14 -11.72
CA ASN A 172 27.26 2.24 -11.85
C ASN A 172 28.70 1.70 -11.95
N ILE A 173 29.06 0.68 -11.17
CA ILE A 173 30.40 0.04 -11.27
C ILE A 173 30.59 -0.59 -12.67
N ASN A 174 29.58 -1.30 -13.17
CA ASN A 174 29.66 -1.90 -14.50
C ASN A 174 29.76 -0.83 -15.59
N TYR A 175 29.03 0.27 -15.46
CA TYR A 175 29.10 1.41 -16.38
C TYR A 175 30.51 2.04 -16.39
N ILE A 176 31.09 2.28 -15.21
CA ILE A 176 32.45 2.83 -15.07
C ILE A 176 33.49 1.85 -15.65
N SER A 177 33.36 0.57 -15.33
CA SER A 177 34.25 -0.49 -15.89
C SER A 177 34.15 -0.56 -17.41
N PHE A 178 32.94 -0.42 -17.98
CA PHE A 178 32.75 -0.40 -19.42
C PHE A 178 33.38 0.86 -20.05
N GLN A 179 33.25 2.02 -19.44
CA GLN A 179 33.85 3.27 -19.93
C GLN A 179 35.40 3.19 -19.87
N ASN A 180 35.95 2.62 -18.82
CA ASN A 180 37.40 2.44 -18.68
C ASN A 180 37.95 1.50 -19.75
N LYS A 181 37.28 0.38 -20.02
CA LYS A 181 37.67 -0.55 -21.09
C LYS A 181 37.59 0.12 -22.48
N LYS A 182 36.59 0.94 -22.73
CA LYS A 182 36.44 1.68 -23.97
C LYS A 182 37.60 2.70 -24.11
N HIS A 183 37.93 3.42 -23.04
CA HIS A 183 39.04 4.37 -23.04
C HIS A 183 40.38 3.69 -23.27
N GLU A 184 40.62 2.49 -22.72
CA GLU A 184 41.81 1.68 -22.98
C GLU A 184 41.86 1.21 -24.43
N SER A 185 40.75 0.75 -25.00
CA SER A 185 40.71 0.29 -26.41
C SER A 185 40.94 1.46 -27.36
N ASP A 186 40.41 2.64 -27.05
CA ASP A 186 40.62 3.85 -27.87
C ASP A 186 42.08 4.31 -27.80
N LYS A 187 42.77 4.21 -26.65
CA LYS A 187 44.21 4.47 -26.48
C LYS A 187 45.06 3.53 -27.35
N ILE A 188 44.78 2.24 -27.28
CA ILE A 188 45.52 1.24 -28.06
C ILE A 188 45.38 1.51 -29.55
N ASN A 189 44.19 1.96 -30.00
CA ASN A 189 43.94 2.27 -31.40
C ASN A 189 44.67 3.54 -31.83
N THR A 190 44.78 4.57 -30.99
CA THR A 190 45.55 5.77 -31.27
C THR A 190 47.06 5.52 -31.29
N ASP A 191 47.56 4.69 -30.37
CA ASP A 191 48.99 4.34 -30.32
C ASP A 191 49.39 3.48 -31.56
N SER A 192 48.49 2.59 -32.04
CA SER A 192 48.71 1.83 -33.27
C SER A 192 48.72 2.70 -34.50
N CYS A 193 47.88 3.74 -34.57
CA CYS A 193 47.89 4.69 -35.68
C CYS A 193 49.16 5.56 -35.67
N PHE A 194 49.67 5.92 -34.52
CA PHE A 194 50.93 6.69 -34.43
C PHE A 194 52.12 5.86 -34.89
N ASN A 195 52.18 4.61 -34.56
CA ASN A 195 53.28 3.72 -35.01
C ASN A 195 53.24 3.44 -36.52
N PHE A 196 52.07 3.31 -37.09
CA PHE A 196 51.90 3.08 -38.53
C PHE A 196 52.37 4.25 -39.37
N ASN A 197 52.13 5.50 -38.94
CA ASN A 197 52.61 6.68 -39.63
C ASN A 197 54.13 6.88 -39.55
N SER A 198 54.78 6.41 -38.44
CA SER A 198 56.22 6.47 -38.33
C SER A 198 56.95 5.52 -39.31
N TYR A 199 56.37 4.39 -39.60
CA TYR A 199 56.91 3.46 -40.59
C TYR A 199 56.77 3.96 -42.03
N ILE A 200 55.70 4.65 -42.36
CA ILE A 200 55.50 5.20 -43.70
C ILE A 200 56.51 6.35 -43.94
N PHE A 201 56.84 7.14 -42.95
CA PHE A 201 57.80 8.22 -43.11
C PHE A 201 59.25 7.76 -43.35
N LEU A 202 59.60 6.59 -42.79
CA LEU A 202 60.93 5.98 -43.01
C LEU A 202 61.07 5.35 -44.38
N PHE A 203 60.01 4.94 -45.06
CA PHE A 203 60.03 4.33 -46.37
C PHE A 203 60.09 5.36 -47.53
N LEU A 204 59.68 6.62 -47.25
CA LEU A 204 59.65 7.68 -48.26
C LEU A 204 60.86 8.63 -48.25
N SER A 205 61.77 8.46 -47.25
CA SER A 205 62.97 9.32 -47.16
C SER A 205 64.28 8.59 -47.54
N GLY A 206 64.19 7.40 -48.14
CA GLY A 206 65.34 6.63 -48.62
C GLY A 206 65.42 6.53 -50.14
N SER A 207 65.88 7.65 -50.79
CA SER A 207 66.44 7.68 -52.12
C SER A 207 67.27 8.91 -52.30
#